data_1d7c70b5f652a89ae90363f694d76362
#
_entry.id   1d7c70b5f652a89ae90363f694d76362
#
_cell.length_a   1.000
_cell.length_b   1.000
_cell.length_c   1.000
_cell.angle_alpha   90.00
_cell.angle_beta   90.00
_cell.angle_gamma   90.00
#
_symmetry.space_group_name_H-M   'P 1'
#
loop_
_entity.id
_entity.type
_entity.pdbx_description
1 polymer ?
#
loop_
_entity_poly.entity_id
_entity_poly.type
_entity_poly.pdbx_seq_one_letter_code
_entity_poly.pdbx_strand_id
1 'polypeptide(L)'
;VVYQTAYSRGGGTIADGSAVIVNANGTVSSIAGSAAGGGSAVTFNNASTFDTSSVFDSNSNKVIIAYRDVGQSQHGYAIVGTVSGTSISFGTPVEFENAVIASVGIGFDSNLNKVLIVYKDEGNSFYGTSIVGTVSGTSISFGTPVVYSSATTSSQTATFDSNSNKMVVAYTYGAKVGTISGTGISYGSAAEFSPSGSAASFIAMCFDSNSNKLVVSFRPQSDDQGYTAVGTVSGTSISFGSPVVFKTAESNVTQNGAFNTETNTVVLAFASSGTLATIDGTVSGTSISFGSEVTATGVAAGNPVIVFDSNAKKTVASTVANPGKSVVFSGASTNLTTENFVGFMDGAALD
;
A
#
# COMPACT_ATOMS: atom_id res chain seq x y z
N VAL A 1 -41.88 21.49 3.08
CA VAL A 1 -42.66 20.77 2.05
C VAL A 1 -41.75 19.70 1.49
N VAL A 2 -42.03 18.44 1.79
CA VAL A 2 -41.29 17.29 1.22
C VAL A 2 -41.92 17.01 -0.14
N TYR A 3 -41.20 17.23 -1.21
CA TYR A 3 -41.62 16.77 -2.52
C TYR A 3 -41.24 15.30 -2.66
N GLN A 4 -42.22 14.42 -2.60
CA GLN A 4 -42.06 13.01 -2.88
C GLN A 4 -42.31 12.79 -4.40
N THR A 5 -41.24 12.54 -5.12
CA THR A 5 -41.38 12.15 -6.54
C THR A 5 -41.42 10.62 -6.57
N ALA A 6 -42.55 10.08 -7.08
CA ALA A 6 -42.69 8.65 -7.29
C ALA A 6 -41.92 8.25 -8.57
N TYR A 7 -41.00 7.31 -8.42
CA TYR A 7 -40.30 6.71 -9.55
C TYR A 7 -40.87 5.31 -9.82
N SER A 8 -41.08 4.96 -11.07
CA SER A 8 -41.48 3.62 -11.40
C SER A 8 -40.26 2.66 -11.36
N ARG A 9 -40.50 1.46 -10.90
CA ARG A 9 -39.52 0.39 -10.81
C ARG A 9 -39.33 -0.26 -12.19
N GLY A 10 -38.09 -0.38 -12.63
CA GLY A 10 -37.71 -1.08 -13.88
C GLY A 10 -37.60 -2.59 -13.67
N GLY A 11 -38.67 -3.32 -13.55
CA GLY A 11 -38.69 -4.80 -13.46
C GLY A 11 -37.93 -5.42 -12.27
N GLY A 12 -38.49 -6.37 -11.58
CA GLY A 12 -37.85 -7.06 -10.43
C GLY A 12 -38.09 -6.38 -9.08
N THR A 13 -37.73 -7.06 -7.98
CA THR A 13 -37.80 -6.54 -6.62
C THR A 13 -36.46 -5.91 -6.22
N ILE A 14 -36.49 -4.70 -5.66
CA ILE A 14 -35.35 -4.06 -5.03
C ILE A 14 -35.48 -4.30 -3.53
N ALA A 15 -34.46 -4.88 -2.91
CA ALA A 15 -34.49 -5.15 -1.47
C ALA A 15 -34.49 -3.83 -0.68
N ASP A 16 -35.17 -3.84 0.46
CA ASP A 16 -35.21 -2.70 1.38
C ASP A 16 -33.80 -2.29 1.82
N GLY A 17 -33.52 -0.99 1.88
CA GLY A 17 -32.20 -0.46 2.17
C GLY A 17 -31.18 -0.52 1.03
N SER A 18 -31.57 -0.99 -0.16
CA SER A 18 -30.67 -1.01 -1.32
C SER A 18 -30.42 0.40 -1.86
N ALA A 19 -29.17 0.70 -2.19
CA ALA A 19 -28.83 1.87 -2.97
C ALA A 19 -29.39 1.76 -4.38
N VAL A 20 -29.98 2.83 -4.89
CA VAL A 20 -30.61 2.85 -6.21
C VAL A 20 -30.11 4.02 -7.05
N ILE A 21 -30.11 3.83 -8.37
CA ILE A 21 -29.91 4.90 -9.35
C ILE A 21 -31.23 5.19 -10.03
N VAL A 22 -31.47 6.46 -10.33
CA VAL A 22 -32.57 6.89 -11.19
C VAL A 22 -32.07 6.90 -12.63
N ASN A 23 -32.71 6.08 -13.48
CA ASN A 23 -32.37 6.02 -14.89
C ASN A 23 -32.98 7.21 -15.66
N ALA A 24 -32.42 7.53 -16.81
CA ALA A 24 -32.90 8.63 -17.65
C ALA A 24 -34.38 8.48 -18.12
N ASN A 25 -34.91 7.27 -18.08
CA ASN A 25 -36.32 6.99 -18.41
C ASN A 25 -37.27 7.10 -17.19
N GLY A 26 -36.79 7.61 -16.04
CA GLY A 26 -37.58 7.75 -14.82
C GLY A 26 -37.82 6.46 -14.04
N THR A 27 -37.16 5.37 -14.39
CA THR A 27 -37.18 4.14 -13.59
C THR A 27 -36.05 4.11 -12.57
N VAL A 28 -36.15 3.31 -11.50
CA VAL A 28 -35.08 3.04 -10.54
C VAL A 28 -34.55 1.63 -10.76
N SER A 29 -33.22 1.51 -10.66
CA SER A 29 -32.52 0.23 -10.65
C SER A 29 -31.69 0.12 -9.39
N SER A 30 -31.62 -1.06 -8.79
CA SER A 30 -30.63 -1.30 -7.73
C SER A 30 -29.22 -1.13 -8.30
N ILE A 31 -28.33 -0.51 -7.55
CA ILE A 31 -26.90 -0.63 -7.81
C ILE A 31 -26.54 -2.06 -7.41
N ALA A 32 -26.70 -2.99 -8.36
CA ALA A 32 -26.09 -4.30 -8.18
C ALA A 32 -24.58 -4.08 -8.21
N GLY A 33 -23.95 -4.07 -7.06
CA GLY A 33 -22.53 -4.33 -7.02
C GLY A 33 -22.31 -5.66 -7.73
N SER A 34 -21.63 -5.66 -8.88
CA SER A 34 -21.16 -6.92 -9.44
C SER A 34 -20.38 -7.61 -8.33
N ALA A 35 -20.74 -8.87 -8.03
CA ALA A 35 -19.95 -9.64 -7.08
C ALA A 35 -18.47 -9.50 -7.48
N ALA A 36 -17.62 -9.10 -6.55
CA ALA A 36 -16.20 -9.00 -6.80
C ALA A 36 -15.70 -10.39 -7.21
N GLY A 37 -15.53 -10.59 -8.51
CA GLY A 37 -14.99 -11.80 -9.09
C GLY A 37 -13.53 -11.55 -9.44
N GLY A 38 -12.62 -12.38 -8.95
CA GLY A 38 -11.23 -12.38 -9.43
C GLY A 38 -11.22 -12.85 -10.90
N GLY A 39 -10.40 -12.17 -11.72
CA GLY A 39 -10.06 -12.67 -13.04
C GLY A 39 -9.25 -13.98 -12.97
N SER A 40 -8.99 -14.59 -14.11
CA SER A 40 -8.08 -15.74 -14.18
C SER A 40 -6.66 -15.32 -13.82
N ALA A 41 -5.96 -16.17 -13.06
CA ALA A 41 -4.56 -15.93 -12.73
C ALA A 41 -3.71 -15.96 -14.02
N VAL A 42 -2.77 -15.01 -14.12
CA VAL A 42 -1.80 -14.94 -15.20
C VAL A 42 -0.40 -15.06 -14.61
N THR A 43 0.39 -15.98 -15.16
CA THR A 43 1.78 -16.22 -14.74
C THR A 43 2.67 -15.10 -15.27
N PHE A 44 3.42 -14.43 -14.40
CA PHE A 44 4.42 -13.44 -14.79
C PHE A 44 5.86 -13.99 -14.77
N ASN A 45 6.11 -15.06 -14.06
CA ASN A 45 7.37 -15.80 -14.04
C ASN A 45 7.11 -17.30 -13.92
N ASN A 46 7.77 -18.11 -14.72
CA ASN A 46 7.61 -19.58 -14.71
C ASN A 46 8.48 -20.29 -13.64
N ALA A 47 9.33 -19.54 -12.95
CA ALA A 47 10.15 -20.06 -11.85
C ALA A 47 9.60 -19.59 -10.49
N SER A 48 10.16 -20.13 -9.39
CA SER A 48 9.86 -19.63 -8.07
C SER A 48 10.32 -18.18 -7.91
N THR A 49 9.48 -17.35 -7.31
CA THR A 49 9.76 -15.95 -7.01
C THR A 49 9.75 -15.71 -5.52
N PHE A 50 10.66 -14.86 -5.04
CA PHE A 50 10.68 -14.38 -3.67
C PHE A 50 10.78 -12.86 -3.61
N ASP A 51 10.59 -12.28 -2.44
CA ASP A 51 10.75 -10.85 -2.19
C ASP A 51 10.01 -9.98 -3.23
N THR A 52 8.77 -10.37 -3.56
CA THR A 52 7.96 -9.69 -4.58
C THR A 52 7.35 -8.41 -4.02
N SER A 53 7.50 -7.31 -4.73
CA SER A 53 6.87 -6.03 -4.42
C SER A 53 6.31 -5.40 -5.70
N SER A 54 5.21 -4.65 -5.58
CA SER A 54 4.56 -4.05 -6.75
C SER A 54 4.13 -2.61 -6.50
N VAL A 55 4.04 -1.83 -7.58
CA VAL A 55 3.55 -0.46 -7.55
C VAL A 55 2.74 -0.16 -8.80
N PHE A 56 1.79 0.76 -8.67
CA PHE A 56 1.01 1.28 -9.79
C PHE A 56 1.62 2.59 -10.30
N ASP A 57 1.99 2.59 -11.58
CA ASP A 57 2.34 3.79 -12.33
C ASP A 57 1.05 4.43 -12.86
N SER A 58 0.60 5.46 -12.16
CA SER A 58 -0.63 6.18 -12.51
C SER A 58 -0.52 7.01 -13.78
N ASN A 59 0.68 7.31 -14.25
CA ASN A 59 0.90 8.07 -15.48
C ASN A 59 0.73 7.21 -16.73
N SER A 60 1.29 6.00 -16.74
CA SER A 60 1.19 5.08 -17.88
C SER A 60 0.07 4.04 -17.70
N ASN A 61 -0.64 4.02 -16.57
CA ASN A 61 -1.64 3.00 -16.18
C ASN A 61 -1.05 1.59 -16.25
N LYS A 62 0.11 1.40 -15.62
CA LYS A 62 0.82 0.12 -15.58
C LYS A 62 1.04 -0.35 -14.14
N VAL A 63 1.11 -1.65 -13.97
CA VAL A 63 1.58 -2.28 -12.74
C VAL A 63 3.01 -2.73 -12.96
N ILE A 64 3.92 -2.36 -12.08
CA ILE A 64 5.29 -2.83 -12.09
C ILE A 64 5.47 -3.80 -10.94
N ILE A 65 5.99 -4.99 -11.22
CA ILE A 65 6.31 -6.01 -10.23
C ILE A 65 7.83 -6.19 -10.24
N ALA A 66 8.47 -5.95 -9.10
CA ALA A 66 9.88 -6.26 -8.86
C ALA A 66 9.99 -7.51 -8.00
N TYR A 67 10.91 -8.40 -8.31
CA TYR A 67 11.02 -9.70 -7.64
C TYR A 67 12.42 -10.30 -7.76
N ARG A 68 12.71 -11.27 -6.89
CA ARG A 68 13.87 -12.15 -6.96
C ARG A 68 13.50 -13.41 -7.73
N ASP A 69 14.21 -13.70 -8.82
CA ASP A 69 13.97 -14.85 -9.68
C ASP A 69 14.90 -16.02 -9.32
N VAL A 70 14.34 -17.07 -8.74
CA VAL A 70 15.11 -18.29 -8.39
C VAL A 70 15.59 -19.01 -9.63
N GLY A 71 14.84 -18.97 -10.74
CA GLY A 71 15.21 -19.58 -12.01
C GLY A 71 16.39 -18.89 -12.70
N GLN A 72 16.68 -17.66 -12.30
CA GLN A 72 17.78 -16.83 -12.81
C GLN A 72 18.79 -16.52 -11.69
N SER A 73 19.26 -17.53 -10.99
CA SER A 73 20.30 -17.44 -9.95
C SER A 73 19.97 -16.47 -8.81
N GLN A 74 18.69 -16.24 -8.52
CA GLN A 74 18.19 -15.32 -7.49
C GLN A 74 18.50 -13.84 -7.81
N HIS A 75 18.69 -13.50 -9.07
CA HIS A 75 18.87 -12.12 -9.53
C HIS A 75 17.60 -11.29 -9.42
N GLY A 76 17.74 -9.97 -9.52
CA GLY A 76 16.66 -9.00 -9.46
C GLY A 76 16.02 -8.74 -10.82
N TYR A 77 14.72 -8.97 -10.94
CA TYR A 77 13.94 -8.71 -12.15
C TYR A 77 12.75 -7.80 -11.89
N ALA A 78 12.35 -7.04 -12.90
CA ALA A 78 11.08 -6.34 -12.91
C ALA A 78 10.31 -6.58 -14.21
N ILE A 79 8.99 -6.57 -14.11
CA ILE A 79 8.09 -6.78 -15.25
C ILE A 79 6.95 -5.76 -15.20
N VAL A 80 6.52 -5.33 -16.39
CA VAL A 80 5.45 -4.34 -16.56
C VAL A 80 4.16 -5.04 -16.98
N GLY A 81 3.10 -4.84 -16.21
CA GLY A 81 1.77 -5.38 -16.47
C GLY A 81 0.79 -4.32 -16.97
N THR A 82 -0.08 -4.72 -17.89
CA THR A 82 -1.20 -3.93 -18.38
C THR A 82 -2.50 -4.58 -17.97
N VAL A 83 -3.30 -3.88 -17.16
CA VAL A 83 -4.62 -4.35 -16.73
C VAL A 83 -5.68 -3.97 -17.74
N SER A 84 -6.55 -4.91 -18.10
CA SER A 84 -7.71 -4.69 -18.94
C SER A 84 -8.90 -5.51 -18.42
N GLY A 85 -9.93 -4.83 -17.94
CA GLY A 85 -11.06 -5.47 -17.27
C GLY A 85 -10.59 -6.26 -16.04
N THR A 86 -10.82 -7.57 -16.03
CA THR A 86 -10.41 -8.50 -14.96
C THR A 86 -9.16 -9.31 -15.31
N SER A 87 -8.42 -8.92 -16.34
CA SER A 87 -7.20 -9.61 -16.77
C SER A 87 -5.99 -8.69 -16.70
N ILE A 88 -4.80 -9.28 -16.62
CA ILE A 88 -3.52 -8.58 -16.74
C ILE A 88 -2.67 -9.29 -17.80
N SER A 89 -1.98 -8.51 -18.62
CA SER A 89 -0.96 -9.03 -19.56
C SER A 89 0.39 -8.42 -19.21
N PHE A 90 1.46 -9.19 -19.41
CA PHE A 90 2.81 -8.79 -19.04
C PHE A 90 3.70 -8.58 -20.28
N GLY A 91 4.62 -7.64 -20.16
CA GLY A 91 5.73 -7.49 -21.09
C GLY A 91 6.84 -8.50 -20.83
N THR A 92 8.04 -8.23 -21.34
CA THR A 92 9.22 -9.06 -21.07
C THR A 92 9.87 -8.64 -19.75
N PRO A 93 10.22 -9.58 -18.85
CA PRO A 93 11.00 -9.27 -17.66
C PRO A 93 12.34 -8.62 -18.00
N VAL A 94 12.76 -7.64 -17.22
CA VAL A 94 14.04 -6.95 -17.38
C VAL A 94 14.83 -7.10 -16.09
N GLU A 95 16.07 -7.57 -16.21
CA GLU A 95 17.01 -7.68 -15.08
C GLU A 95 17.45 -6.30 -14.64
N PHE A 96 17.39 -6.02 -13.33
CA PHE A 96 17.89 -4.79 -12.73
C PHE A 96 19.14 -5.02 -11.87
N GLU A 97 19.38 -6.28 -11.46
CA GLU A 97 20.58 -6.66 -10.71
C GLU A 97 20.97 -8.10 -11.08
N ASN A 98 22.24 -8.29 -11.47
CA ASN A 98 22.79 -9.58 -11.90
C ASN A 98 23.52 -10.33 -10.77
N ALA A 99 23.25 -9.98 -9.52
CA ALA A 99 23.71 -10.68 -8.33
C ALA A 99 22.51 -11.17 -7.51
N VAL A 100 22.78 -12.00 -6.52
CA VAL A 100 21.74 -12.43 -5.57
C VAL A 100 21.22 -11.23 -4.80
N ILE A 101 19.91 -11.05 -4.80
CA ILE A 101 19.24 -9.99 -4.04
C ILE A 101 18.29 -10.58 -2.99
N ALA A 102 17.88 -9.73 -2.04
CA ALA A 102 16.76 -10.03 -1.15
C ALA A 102 16.04 -8.76 -0.70
N SER A 103 14.89 -8.93 -0.03
CA SER A 103 14.14 -7.84 0.61
C SER A 103 13.85 -6.70 -0.38
N VAL A 104 13.05 -6.96 -1.40
CA VAL A 104 12.71 -5.99 -2.43
C VAL A 104 11.60 -5.05 -1.96
N GLY A 105 11.80 -3.75 -2.12
CA GLY A 105 10.78 -2.71 -2.00
C GLY A 105 10.68 -1.89 -3.28
N ILE A 106 9.52 -1.27 -3.53
CA ILE A 106 9.29 -0.46 -4.74
C ILE A 106 8.42 0.75 -4.41
N GLY A 107 8.70 1.88 -5.06
CA GLY A 107 7.91 3.10 -4.99
C GLY A 107 7.82 3.79 -6.35
N PHE A 108 6.79 4.61 -6.54
CA PHE A 108 6.55 5.35 -7.79
C PHE A 108 6.53 6.86 -7.53
N ASP A 109 7.44 7.57 -8.17
CA ASP A 109 7.48 9.04 -8.23
C ASP A 109 6.55 9.51 -9.36
N SER A 110 5.35 9.95 -8.97
CA SER A 110 4.33 10.43 -9.92
C SER A 110 4.65 11.80 -10.53
N ASN A 111 5.59 12.55 -9.95
CA ASN A 111 6.02 13.83 -10.48
C ASN A 111 7.02 13.66 -11.66
N LEU A 112 7.97 12.73 -11.53
CA LEU A 112 8.98 12.46 -12.54
C LEU A 112 8.65 11.23 -13.41
N ASN A 113 7.58 10.50 -13.10
CA ASN A 113 7.20 9.23 -13.73
C ASN A 113 8.35 8.21 -13.69
N LYS A 114 8.88 8.00 -12.49
CA LYS A 114 9.99 7.09 -12.23
C LYS A 114 9.60 6.05 -11.17
N VAL A 115 10.11 4.86 -11.37
CA VAL A 115 10.03 3.79 -10.38
C VAL A 115 11.35 3.76 -9.60
N LEU A 116 11.29 3.62 -8.28
CA LEU A 116 12.45 3.36 -7.45
C LEU A 116 12.32 1.95 -6.88
N ILE A 117 13.25 1.07 -7.23
CA ILE A 117 13.40 -0.26 -6.61
C ILE A 117 14.52 -0.16 -5.58
N VAL A 118 14.27 -0.69 -4.38
CA VAL A 118 15.24 -0.80 -3.29
C VAL A 118 15.39 -2.26 -2.91
N TYR A 119 16.61 -2.71 -2.67
CA TYR A 119 16.90 -4.11 -2.41
C TYR A 119 18.17 -4.28 -1.57
N LYS A 120 18.29 -5.43 -0.92
CA LYS A 120 19.55 -5.87 -0.33
C LYS A 120 20.36 -6.54 -1.43
N ASP A 121 21.54 -6.01 -1.70
CA ASP A 121 22.48 -6.53 -2.69
C ASP A 121 23.46 -7.49 -2.01
N GLU A 122 23.24 -8.80 -2.16
CA GLU A 122 24.09 -9.81 -1.56
C GLU A 122 25.42 -9.96 -2.31
N GLY A 123 25.46 -9.56 -3.58
CA GLY A 123 26.69 -9.47 -4.35
C GLY A 123 27.61 -8.33 -3.93
N ASN A 124 27.05 -7.33 -3.22
CA ASN A 124 27.77 -6.15 -2.74
C ASN A 124 27.69 -6.03 -1.20
N SER A 125 28.22 -7.02 -0.50
CA SER A 125 28.33 -7.01 0.97
C SER A 125 27.00 -6.82 1.73
N PHE A 126 25.88 -7.25 1.14
CA PHE A 126 24.53 -7.10 1.68
C PHE A 126 24.08 -5.65 1.87
N TYR A 127 24.66 -4.72 1.13
CA TYR A 127 24.34 -3.30 1.21
C TYR A 127 22.93 -3.01 0.71
N GLY A 128 22.33 -1.96 1.29
CA GLY A 128 21.09 -1.39 0.78
C GLY A 128 21.36 -0.62 -0.51
N THR A 129 20.84 -1.15 -1.61
CA THR A 129 21.03 -0.61 -2.95
C THR A 129 19.67 -0.21 -3.55
N SER A 130 19.69 0.79 -4.42
CA SER A 130 18.50 1.26 -5.13
C SER A 130 18.80 1.50 -6.60
N ILE A 131 17.76 1.39 -7.45
CA ILE A 131 17.87 1.65 -8.85
C ILE A 131 16.62 2.37 -9.36
N VAL A 132 16.82 3.36 -10.24
CA VAL A 132 15.73 4.13 -10.86
C VAL A 132 15.33 3.49 -12.17
N GLY A 133 14.03 3.19 -12.31
CA GLY A 133 13.43 2.64 -13.52
C GLY A 133 12.58 3.67 -14.27
N THR A 134 12.54 3.53 -15.59
CA THR A 134 11.68 4.31 -16.49
C THR A 134 10.81 3.35 -17.29
N VAL A 135 9.49 3.44 -17.10
CA VAL A 135 8.51 2.64 -17.85
C VAL A 135 8.29 3.25 -19.23
N SER A 136 8.26 2.40 -20.26
CA SER A 136 7.91 2.78 -21.63
C SER A 136 7.11 1.64 -22.29
N GLY A 137 5.84 1.88 -22.57
CA GLY A 137 4.95 0.85 -23.10
C GLY A 137 4.78 -0.31 -22.11
N THR A 138 5.28 -1.50 -22.51
CA THR A 138 5.24 -2.72 -21.68
C THR A 138 6.63 -3.14 -21.19
N SER A 139 7.60 -2.23 -21.23
CA SER A 139 8.98 -2.48 -20.79
C SER A 139 9.41 -1.45 -19.76
N ILE A 140 10.49 -1.75 -19.05
CA ILE A 140 11.16 -0.85 -18.12
C ILE A 140 12.66 -0.84 -18.43
N SER A 141 13.29 0.32 -18.32
CA SER A 141 14.74 0.47 -18.41
C SER A 141 15.29 1.06 -17.12
N PHE A 142 16.51 0.71 -16.77
CA PHE A 142 17.12 1.08 -15.49
C PHE A 142 18.34 1.99 -15.68
N GLY A 143 18.57 2.86 -14.69
CA GLY A 143 19.78 3.64 -14.54
C GLY A 143 20.91 2.84 -13.87
N THR A 144 21.83 3.55 -13.26
CA THR A 144 22.94 2.92 -12.49
C THR A 144 22.49 2.69 -11.05
N PRO A 145 22.76 1.51 -10.46
CA PRO A 145 22.48 1.25 -9.06
C PRO A 145 23.24 2.22 -8.13
N VAL A 146 22.61 2.60 -7.02
CA VAL A 146 23.15 3.51 -6.02
C VAL A 146 23.02 2.90 -4.63
N VAL A 147 24.12 2.74 -3.92
CA VAL A 147 24.13 2.30 -2.50
C VAL A 147 23.60 3.42 -1.62
N TYR A 148 22.50 3.19 -0.91
CA TYR A 148 21.97 4.13 0.09
C TYR A 148 22.41 3.76 1.52
N SER A 149 22.82 2.51 1.76
CA SER A 149 23.34 2.06 3.06
C SER A 149 24.50 1.09 2.87
N SER A 150 25.66 1.43 3.44
CA SER A 150 26.83 0.54 3.50
C SER A 150 26.83 -0.40 4.71
N ALA A 151 25.67 -0.58 5.35
CA ALA A 151 25.43 -1.61 6.35
C ALA A 151 24.48 -2.65 5.76
N THR A 152 24.53 -3.87 6.29
CA THR A 152 23.57 -4.93 5.93
C THR A 152 22.14 -4.50 6.20
N THR A 153 21.27 -4.55 5.19
CA THR A 153 19.85 -4.23 5.32
C THR A 153 19.01 -5.51 5.22
N SER A 154 17.85 -5.57 5.87
CA SER A 154 16.99 -6.75 5.86
C SER A 154 15.50 -6.47 5.65
N SER A 155 15.08 -5.26 5.87
CA SER A 155 13.70 -4.81 5.63
C SER A 155 13.77 -3.42 5.06
N GLN A 156 13.21 -3.22 3.88
CA GLN A 156 13.20 -1.92 3.23
C GLN A 156 11.96 -1.68 2.40
N THR A 157 11.59 -0.43 2.30
CA THR A 157 10.48 0.05 1.48
C THR A 157 10.78 1.43 0.92
N ALA A 158 10.11 1.79 -0.17
CA ALA A 158 10.21 3.11 -0.78
C ALA A 158 8.82 3.72 -0.95
N THR A 159 8.67 4.99 -0.62
CA THR A 159 7.41 5.73 -0.74
C THR A 159 7.68 7.12 -1.30
N PHE A 160 6.77 7.61 -2.14
CA PHE A 160 6.84 8.95 -2.69
C PHE A 160 6.10 9.93 -1.77
N ASP A 161 6.80 10.98 -1.36
CA ASP A 161 6.24 12.17 -0.72
C ASP A 161 5.89 13.18 -1.80
N SER A 162 4.61 13.24 -2.17
CA SER A 162 4.12 14.14 -3.21
C SER A 162 4.13 15.62 -2.81
N ASN A 163 4.21 15.93 -1.53
CA ASN A 163 4.31 17.31 -1.06
C ASN A 163 5.72 17.89 -1.26
N SER A 164 6.76 17.11 -0.98
CA SER A 164 8.15 17.52 -1.16
C SER A 164 8.73 17.12 -2.52
N ASN A 165 8.02 16.32 -3.31
CA ASN A 165 8.49 15.67 -4.55
C ASN A 165 9.79 14.89 -4.33
N LYS A 166 9.80 14.06 -3.30
CA LYS A 166 10.94 13.22 -2.92
C LYS A 166 10.55 11.76 -2.75
N MET A 167 11.48 10.87 -3.07
CA MET A 167 11.39 9.49 -2.63
C MET A 167 11.95 9.38 -1.21
N VAL A 168 11.31 8.58 -0.37
CA VAL A 168 11.86 8.22 0.94
C VAL A 168 12.05 6.72 0.99
N VAL A 169 13.22 6.30 1.44
CA VAL A 169 13.57 4.89 1.65
C VAL A 169 13.68 4.66 3.15
N ALA A 170 12.84 3.79 3.70
CA ALA A 170 12.97 3.31 5.08
C ALA A 170 13.59 1.91 5.06
N TYR A 171 14.52 1.66 5.96
CA TYR A 171 15.29 0.43 6.05
C TYR A 171 15.69 0.13 7.49
N THR A 172 16.30 -1.01 7.73
CA THR A 172 16.64 -1.56 9.06
C THR A 172 17.14 -0.52 10.09
N TYR A 173 17.91 0.48 9.67
CA TYR A 173 18.57 1.43 10.57
C TYR A 173 18.07 2.87 10.45
N GLY A 174 16.95 3.11 9.75
CA GLY A 174 16.41 4.45 9.63
C GLY A 174 15.78 4.73 8.26
N ALA A 175 15.71 6.00 7.90
CA ALA A 175 15.21 6.43 6.60
C ALA A 175 16.11 7.48 5.96
N LYS A 176 16.09 7.56 4.63
CA LYS A 176 16.78 8.57 3.83
C LYS A 176 15.85 9.19 2.81
N VAL A 177 16.02 10.47 2.58
CA VAL A 177 15.33 11.21 1.51
C VAL A 177 16.17 11.13 0.24
N GLY A 178 15.55 10.64 -0.84
CA GLY A 178 16.14 10.52 -2.15
C GLY A 178 15.61 11.59 -3.12
N THR A 179 16.52 12.17 -3.89
CA THR A 179 16.21 13.09 -5.00
C THR A 179 16.55 12.41 -6.32
N ILE A 180 15.53 12.08 -7.12
CA ILE A 180 15.72 11.54 -8.47
C ILE A 180 16.09 12.66 -9.42
N SER A 181 17.08 12.41 -10.29
CA SER A 181 17.47 13.28 -11.40
C SER A 181 17.83 12.42 -12.61
N GLY A 182 17.03 12.52 -13.67
CA GLY A 182 17.16 11.64 -14.83
C GLY A 182 16.91 10.18 -14.48
N THR A 183 17.93 9.34 -14.58
CA THR A 183 17.91 7.92 -14.23
C THR A 183 18.75 7.61 -12.97
N GLY A 184 19.22 8.62 -12.27
CA GLY A 184 19.97 8.49 -11.03
C GLY A 184 19.19 8.99 -9.82
N ILE A 185 19.70 8.67 -8.63
CA ILE A 185 19.17 9.15 -7.35
C ILE A 185 20.33 9.54 -6.43
N SER A 186 20.15 10.60 -5.65
CA SER A 186 21.05 11.00 -4.57
C SER A 186 20.31 11.02 -3.25
N TYR A 187 21.01 10.72 -2.16
CA TYR A 187 20.41 10.61 -0.84
C TYR A 187 20.98 11.63 0.13
N GLY A 188 20.13 12.17 1.00
CA GLY A 188 20.51 12.92 2.18
C GLY A 188 20.99 12.02 3.31
N SER A 189 21.21 12.63 4.48
CA SER A 189 21.60 11.92 5.69
C SER A 189 20.50 10.99 6.19
N ALA A 190 20.90 9.88 6.82
CA ALA A 190 19.98 8.99 7.49
C ALA A 190 19.38 9.64 8.74
N ALA A 191 18.11 9.34 9.01
CA ALA A 191 17.43 9.66 10.26
C ALA A 191 16.85 8.39 10.88
N GLU A 192 17.04 8.20 12.17
CA GLU A 192 16.50 7.06 12.91
C GLU A 192 15.03 7.30 13.26
N PHE A 193 14.21 6.25 13.15
CA PHE A 193 12.80 6.24 13.55
C PHE A 193 12.53 5.22 14.66
N SER A 194 13.42 4.27 14.86
CA SER A 194 13.31 3.24 15.89
C SER A 194 13.83 3.72 17.24
N PRO A 195 13.22 3.30 18.36
CA PRO A 195 13.68 3.69 19.69
C PRO A 195 15.13 3.30 19.91
N SER A 196 15.94 4.23 20.47
CA SER A 196 17.33 3.98 20.88
C SER A 196 18.25 3.42 19.78
N GLY A 197 17.96 3.69 18.49
CA GLY A 197 18.74 3.18 17.37
C GLY A 197 18.65 1.65 17.17
N SER A 198 17.64 1.01 17.75
CA SER A 198 17.42 -0.42 17.56
C SER A 198 17.12 -0.74 16.09
N ALA A 199 17.73 -1.80 15.59
CA ALA A 199 17.43 -2.30 14.24
C ALA A 199 15.93 -2.63 14.10
N ALA A 200 15.32 -2.16 13.02
CA ALA A 200 13.91 -2.38 12.74
C ALA A 200 13.69 -3.51 11.74
N SER A 201 12.62 -4.25 11.90
CA SER A 201 12.15 -5.29 10.99
C SER A 201 10.67 -5.07 10.63
N PHE A 202 10.19 -5.77 9.60
CA PHE A 202 8.81 -5.66 9.10
C PHE A 202 8.39 -4.21 8.84
N ILE A 203 9.25 -3.48 8.13
CA ILE A 203 9.06 -2.05 7.87
C ILE A 203 8.03 -1.87 6.75
N ALA A 204 7.01 -1.06 7.03
CA ALA A 204 6.11 -0.53 6.02
C ALA A 204 6.03 0.99 6.14
N MET A 205 5.72 1.66 5.03
CA MET A 205 5.64 3.12 5.00
C MET A 205 4.55 3.56 4.04
N CYS A 206 3.77 4.54 4.45
CA CYS A 206 2.82 5.23 3.58
C CYS A 206 2.93 6.75 3.74
N PHE A 207 2.44 7.47 2.74
CA PHE A 207 2.37 8.93 2.76
C PHE A 207 0.94 9.36 3.07
N ASP A 208 0.75 10.09 4.14
CA ASP A 208 -0.48 10.79 4.51
C ASP A 208 -0.51 12.13 3.77
N SER A 209 -1.26 12.19 2.68
CA SER A 209 -1.38 13.39 1.86
C SER A 209 -2.22 14.49 2.51
N ASN A 210 -3.00 14.20 3.55
CA ASN A 210 -3.77 15.18 4.28
C ASN A 210 -2.90 15.99 5.24
N SER A 211 -2.02 15.33 5.99
CA SER A 211 -1.10 15.98 6.93
C SER A 211 0.26 16.31 6.32
N ASN A 212 0.55 15.85 5.09
CA ASN A 212 1.86 15.91 4.44
C ASN A 212 2.96 15.25 5.29
N LYS A 213 2.69 14.03 5.75
CA LYS A 213 3.59 13.27 6.59
C LYS A 213 3.83 11.86 6.05
N LEU A 214 4.99 11.33 6.34
CA LEU A 214 5.27 9.91 6.19
C LEU A 214 4.97 9.18 7.50
N VAL A 215 4.35 8.03 7.40
CA VAL A 215 4.12 7.16 8.55
C VAL A 215 4.86 5.85 8.30
N VAL A 216 5.84 5.57 9.16
CA VAL A 216 6.63 4.34 9.14
C VAL A 216 6.13 3.45 10.25
N SER A 217 5.68 2.25 9.93
CA SER A 217 5.37 1.20 10.89
C SER A 217 6.47 0.14 10.90
N PHE A 218 6.84 -0.35 12.08
CA PHE A 218 7.97 -1.26 12.23
C PHE A 218 7.89 -2.04 13.54
N ARG A 219 8.72 -3.07 13.64
CA ARG A 219 9.02 -3.77 14.89
C ARG A 219 10.50 -3.61 15.22
N PRO A 220 10.88 -3.02 16.37
CA PRO A 220 12.27 -3.04 16.84
C PRO A 220 12.72 -4.48 17.13
N GLN A 221 13.98 -4.79 16.88
CA GLN A 221 14.53 -6.08 17.27
C GLN A 221 14.74 -6.23 18.78
N SER A 222 14.66 -5.12 19.51
CA SER A 222 14.80 -5.08 20.97
C SER A 222 13.55 -5.49 21.73
N ASP A 223 12.39 -5.47 21.08
CA ASP A 223 11.14 -5.92 21.67
C ASP A 223 10.15 -6.46 20.58
N ASP A 224 9.04 -7.04 21.03
CA ASP A 224 8.05 -7.67 20.16
C ASP A 224 6.80 -6.79 19.93
N GLN A 225 6.93 -5.48 20.07
CA GLN A 225 5.82 -4.54 19.89
C GLN A 225 5.80 -3.95 18.48
N GLY A 226 4.61 -3.61 18.00
CA GLY A 226 4.42 -2.84 16.77
C GLY A 226 4.44 -1.35 17.04
N TYR A 227 5.33 -0.62 16.37
CA TYR A 227 5.50 0.83 16.51
C TYR A 227 5.18 1.55 15.20
N THR A 228 4.84 2.83 15.34
CA THR A 228 4.82 3.80 14.24
C THR A 228 5.57 5.05 14.61
N ALA A 229 6.23 5.67 13.63
CA ALA A 229 6.83 6.99 13.74
C ALA A 229 6.34 7.89 12.60
N VAL A 230 6.06 9.15 12.92
CA VAL A 230 5.61 10.16 11.94
C VAL A 230 6.79 10.99 11.49
N GLY A 231 7.07 10.94 10.18
CA GLY A 231 8.20 11.61 9.54
C GLY A 231 7.78 12.91 8.83
N THR A 232 8.64 13.91 8.94
CA THR A 232 8.51 15.19 8.21
C THR A 232 9.72 15.39 7.32
N VAL A 233 9.50 15.46 6.00
CA VAL A 233 10.55 15.75 5.03
C VAL A 233 10.77 17.25 4.93
N SER A 234 12.03 17.66 4.90
CA SER A 234 12.46 19.02 4.65
C SER A 234 13.75 19.04 3.80
N GLY A 235 13.61 19.44 2.54
CA GLY A 235 14.70 19.37 1.57
C GLY A 235 15.16 17.93 1.31
N THR A 236 16.38 17.60 1.71
CA THR A 236 16.97 16.26 1.61
C THR A 236 17.06 15.53 2.95
N SER A 237 16.40 16.06 3.98
CA SER A 237 16.41 15.50 5.33
C SER A 237 15.00 15.05 5.73
N ILE A 238 14.91 14.10 6.64
CA ILE A 238 13.68 13.70 7.31
C ILE A 238 13.91 13.71 8.82
N SER A 239 12.93 14.14 9.59
CA SER A 239 12.91 14.05 11.05
C SER A 239 11.68 13.28 11.50
N PHE A 240 11.81 12.51 12.57
CA PHE A 240 10.71 11.72 13.12
C PHE A 240 10.30 12.24 14.50
N GLY A 241 8.99 12.18 14.78
CA GLY A 241 8.47 12.31 16.12
C GLY A 241 8.74 11.05 16.96
N SER A 242 8.42 11.10 18.25
CA SER A 242 8.55 9.93 19.12
C SER A 242 7.71 8.77 18.62
N PRO A 243 8.25 7.55 18.55
CA PRO A 243 7.49 6.37 18.14
C PRO A 243 6.33 6.08 19.08
N VAL A 244 5.20 5.66 18.52
CA VAL A 244 3.97 5.30 19.23
C VAL A 244 3.69 3.82 19.01
N VAL A 245 3.40 3.10 20.10
CA VAL A 245 3.01 1.68 20.04
C VAL A 245 1.57 1.58 19.53
N PHE A 246 1.35 0.82 18.46
CA PHE A 246 0.00 0.46 17.98
C PHE A 246 -0.42 -0.94 18.39
N LYS A 247 0.55 -1.81 18.68
CA LYS A 247 0.30 -3.19 19.13
C LYS A 247 1.31 -3.60 20.21
N THR A 248 0.82 -4.02 21.36
CA THR A 248 1.64 -4.55 22.47
C THR A 248 1.78 -6.07 22.35
N ALA A 249 2.97 -6.57 22.68
CA ALA A 249 3.26 -7.99 22.96
C ALA A 249 2.70 -9.02 21.95
N GLU A 250 3.23 -9.04 20.72
CA GLU A 250 3.09 -10.19 19.82
C GLU A 250 4.43 -10.47 19.11
N SER A 251 4.91 -11.68 19.20
CA SER A 251 6.24 -12.12 18.74
C SER A 251 6.48 -12.03 17.22
N ASN A 252 5.46 -11.72 16.42
CA ASN A 252 5.56 -11.57 14.96
C ASN A 252 4.56 -10.55 14.44
N VAL A 253 4.73 -9.28 14.80
CA VAL A 253 3.96 -8.20 14.18
C VAL A 253 4.50 -7.94 12.78
N THR A 254 4.05 -8.76 11.82
CA THR A 254 4.18 -8.43 10.39
C THR A 254 3.10 -7.42 10.05
N GLN A 255 3.46 -6.36 9.36
CA GLN A 255 2.54 -5.25 9.12
C GLN A 255 2.73 -4.62 7.75
N ASN A 256 1.69 -3.96 7.29
CA ASN A 256 1.70 -3.10 6.11
C ASN A 256 0.76 -1.92 6.35
N GLY A 257 0.95 -0.81 5.63
CA GLY A 257 0.19 0.41 5.84
C GLY A 257 -0.26 1.06 4.55
N ALA A 258 -1.47 1.62 4.57
CA ALA A 258 -2.03 2.43 3.48
C ALA A 258 -2.69 3.68 4.04
N PHE A 259 -2.71 4.76 3.25
CA PHE A 259 -3.45 5.96 3.59
C PHE A 259 -4.86 5.91 2.97
N ASN A 260 -5.86 6.05 3.81
CA ASN A 260 -7.26 6.13 3.43
C ASN A 260 -7.66 7.61 3.25
N THR A 261 -7.82 8.04 2.02
CA THR A 261 -8.14 9.43 1.68
C THR A 261 -9.59 9.80 1.99
N GLU A 262 -10.48 8.84 2.23
CA GLU A 262 -11.88 9.11 2.59
C GLU A 262 -12.03 9.48 4.07
N THR A 263 -11.29 8.78 4.93
CA THR A 263 -11.32 9.03 6.37
C THR A 263 -10.17 9.91 6.86
N ASN A 264 -9.20 10.21 5.99
CA ASN A 264 -7.94 10.87 6.32
C ASN A 264 -7.19 10.15 7.45
N THR A 265 -7.13 8.83 7.40
CA THR A 265 -6.45 7.99 8.38
C THR A 265 -5.40 7.10 7.71
N VAL A 266 -4.36 6.79 8.44
CA VAL A 266 -3.44 5.70 8.10
C VAL A 266 -4.02 4.40 8.62
N VAL A 267 -4.23 3.42 7.74
CA VAL A 267 -4.72 2.11 8.12
C VAL A 267 -3.56 1.13 8.12
N LEU A 268 -3.29 0.52 9.26
CA LEU A 268 -2.31 -0.56 9.38
C LEU A 268 -3.03 -1.91 9.37
N ALA A 269 -2.53 -2.84 8.57
CA ALA A 269 -2.92 -4.25 8.63
C ALA A 269 -1.80 -5.05 9.28
N PHE A 270 -2.12 -5.92 10.21
CA PHE A 270 -1.14 -6.70 10.96
C PHE A 270 -1.71 -8.04 11.46
N ALA A 271 -0.81 -8.89 11.93
CA ALA A 271 -1.19 -10.11 12.62
C ALA A 271 -1.51 -9.78 14.09
N SER A 272 -2.70 -10.15 14.54
CA SER A 272 -3.14 -10.06 15.94
C SER A 272 -3.61 -11.44 16.40
N SER A 273 -2.87 -12.03 17.34
CA SER A 273 -3.14 -13.37 17.85
C SER A 273 -3.41 -14.41 16.74
N GLY A 274 -2.61 -14.35 15.68
CA GLY A 274 -2.74 -15.23 14.51
C GLY A 274 -3.89 -14.89 13.56
N THR A 275 -4.62 -13.79 13.78
CA THR A 275 -5.74 -13.32 12.95
C THR A 275 -5.38 -12.01 12.26
N LEU A 276 -5.85 -11.83 11.02
CA LEU A 276 -5.70 -10.55 10.31
C LEU A 276 -6.49 -9.45 11.04
N ALA A 277 -5.83 -8.37 11.36
CA ALA A 277 -6.42 -7.20 12.00
C ALA A 277 -6.03 -5.91 11.29
N THR A 278 -6.84 -4.88 11.48
CA THR A 278 -6.52 -3.50 11.08
C THR A 278 -6.74 -2.54 12.23
N ILE A 279 -6.03 -1.43 12.18
CA ILE A 279 -6.21 -0.30 13.10
C ILE A 279 -6.05 1.01 12.33
N ASP A 280 -6.94 1.96 12.61
CA ASP A 280 -6.90 3.29 12.01
C ASP A 280 -6.11 4.24 12.89
N GLY A 281 -5.17 4.98 12.29
CA GLY A 281 -4.34 5.98 12.94
C GLY A 281 -4.61 7.38 12.39
N THR A 282 -4.77 8.35 13.27
CA THR A 282 -4.91 9.78 12.93
C THR A 282 -3.63 10.51 13.25
N VAL A 283 -3.02 11.12 12.23
CA VAL A 283 -1.79 11.91 12.39
C VAL A 283 -2.12 13.31 12.89
N SER A 284 -1.38 13.77 13.89
CA SER A 284 -1.44 15.14 14.41
C SER A 284 -0.03 15.66 14.70
N GLY A 285 0.41 16.65 13.93
CA GLY A 285 1.78 17.17 14.01
C GLY A 285 2.83 16.10 13.70
N THR A 286 3.61 15.69 14.69
CA THR A 286 4.63 14.64 14.57
C THR A 286 4.28 13.37 15.35
N SER A 287 3.02 13.21 15.74
CA SER A 287 2.51 12.04 16.46
C SER A 287 1.32 11.42 15.73
N ILE A 288 0.96 10.21 16.14
CA ILE A 288 -0.20 9.47 15.64
C ILE A 288 -0.95 8.88 16.82
N SER A 289 -2.28 8.91 16.76
CA SER A 289 -3.16 8.24 17.73
C SER A 289 -3.97 7.18 17.02
N PHE A 290 -4.24 6.07 17.71
CA PHE A 290 -4.93 4.92 17.16
C PHE A 290 -6.32 4.75 17.72
N GLY A 291 -7.24 4.32 16.86
CA GLY A 291 -8.58 3.86 17.23
C GLY A 291 -8.59 2.44 17.80
N SER A 292 -9.72 1.79 17.72
CA SER A 292 -9.87 0.38 18.13
C SER A 292 -9.41 -0.56 17.01
N GLU A 293 -8.82 -1.67 17.39
CA GLU A 293 -8.46 -2.77 16.49
C GLU A 293 -9.73 -3.44 15.93
N VAL A 294 -9.73 -3.73 14.63
CA VAL A 294 -10.78 -4.47 13.93
C VAL A 294 -10.19 -5.78 13.40
N THR A 295 -10.68 -6.92 13.88
CA THR A 295 -10.21 -8.24 13.48
C THR A 295 -11.08 -8.86 12.39
N ALA A 296 -10.46 -9.52 11.41
CA ALA A 296 -11.15 -10.29 10.37
C ALA A 296 -11.35 -11.74 10.86
N THR A 297 -12.52 -12.04 11.41
CA THR A 297 -12.83 -13.36 11.98
C THR A 297 -12.61 -14.48 10.97
N GLY A 298 -11.86 -15.50 11.36
CA GLY A 298 -11.58 -16.69 10.54
C GLY A 298 -10.56 -16.47 9.41
N VAL A 299 -9.84 -15.36 9.44
CA VAL A 299 -8.74 -15.06 8.50
C VAL A 299 -7.42 -15.11 9.24
N ALA A 300 -6.64 -16.18 9.02
CA ALA A 300 -5.31 -16.29 9.58
C ALA A 300 -4.40 -15.18 9.01
N ALA A 301 -3.61 -14.56 9.86
CA ALA A 301 -2.66 -13.56 9.44
C ALA A 301 -1.29 -14.16 9.17
N GLY A 302 -0.84 -14.04 7.92
CA GLY A 302 0.59 -14.12 7.56
C GLY A 302 0.90 -12.86 6.78
N ASN A 303 2.08 -12.32 6.82
CA ASN A 303 2.56 -11.15 6.05
C ASN A 303 1.46 -10.34 5.34
N PRO A 304 0.66 -9.55 6.05
CA PRO A 304 -0.47 -8.85 5.43
C PRO A 304 0.02 -7.77 4.48
N VAL A 305 -0.73 -7.54 3.41
CA VAL A 305 -0.61 -6.39 2.53
C VAL A 305 -1.92 -5.64 2.54
N ILE A 306 -1.88 -4.32 2.39
CA ILE A 306 -3.06 -3.46 2.44
C ILE A 306 -2.99 -2.39 1.36
N VAL A 307 -4.13 -2.09 0.77
CA VAL A 307 -4.30 -0.99 -0.19
C VAL A 307 -5.62 -0.28 0.10
N PHE A 308 -5.67 1.00 -0.24
CA PHE A 308 -6.90 1.76 -0.27
C PHE A 308 -7.40 1.86 -1.72
N ASP A 309 -8.62 1.39 -1.97
CA ASP A 309 -9.33 1.56 -3.24
C ASP A 309 -10.10 2.89 -3.21
N SER A 310 -9.57 3.88 -3.91
CA SER A 310 -10.14 5.23 -3.96
C SER A 310 -11.47 5.30 -4.73
N ASN A 311 -11.75 4.35 -5.62
CA ASN A 311 -13.02 4.28 -6.35
C ASN A 311 -14.12 3.65 -5.49
N ALA A 312 -13.82 2.51 -4.86
CA ALA A 312 -14.74 1.84 -3.96
C ALA A 312 -14.81 2.50 -2.58
N LYS A 313 -13.87 3.38 -2.25
CA LYS A 313 -13.69 4.03 -0.93
C LYS A 313 -13.59 3.00 0.20
N LYS A 314 -12.80 1.96 -0.05
CA LYS A 314 -12.61 0.83 0.84
C LYS A 314 -11.15 0.48 0.99
N THR A 315 -10.81 -0.01 2.17
CA THR A 315 -9.50 -0.59 2.42
C THR A 315 -9.57 -2.10 2.21
N VAL A 316 -8.64 -2.64 1.45
CA VAL A 316 -8.54 -4.08 1.19
C VAL A 316 -7.25 -4.59 1.79
N ALA A 317 -7.34 -5.53 2.71
CA ALA A 317 -6.19 -6.23 3.23
C ALA A 317 -6.20 -7.68 2.77
N SER A 318 -5.03 -8.17 2.37
CA SER A 318 -4.81 -9.55 1.95
C SER A 318 -3.72 -10.18 2.80
N THR A 319 -3.79 -11.49 2.99
CA THR A 319 -2.83 -12.21 3.82
C THR A 319 -2.31 -13.45 3.12
N VAL A 320 -1.05 -13.77 3.39
CA VAL A 320 -0.44 -15.04 3.00
C VAL A 320 -1.00 -16.13 3.92
N ALA A 321 -1.89 -16.94 3.39
CA ALA A 321 -2.46 -18.11 4.05
C ALA A 321 -2.69 -19.20 3.01
N ASN A 322 -2.96 -20.42 3.42
CA ASN A 322 -3.37 -21.48 2.50
C ASN A 322 -4.83 -21.91 2.83
N PRO A 323 -5.83 -21.51 2.00
CA PRO A 323 -5.74 -20.61 0.85
C PRO A 323 -5.50 -19.14 1.25
N GLY A 324 -4.88 -18.34 0.37
CA GLY A 324 -4.76 -16.88 0.53
C GLY A 324 -6.13 -16.24 0.62
N LYS A 325 -6.28 -15.23 1.48
CA LYS A 325 -7.55 -14.54 1.72
C LYS A 325 -7.39 -13.03 1.62
N SER A 326 -8.46 -12.38 1.16
CA SER A 326 -8.59 -10.91 1.17
C SER A 326 -9.86 -10.50 1.89
N VAL A 327 -9.79 -9.39 2.61
CA VAL A 327 -10.91 -8.81 3.36
C VAL A 327 -11.05 -7.34 3.00
N VAL A 328 -12.27 -6.90 2.77
CA VAL A 328 -12.61 -5.50 2.58
C VAL A 328 -13.03 -4.92 3.94
N PHE A 329 -12.30 -3.92 4.38
CA PHE A 329 -12.65 -3.15 5.58
C PHE A 329 -13.37 -1.88 5.15
N SER A 330 -14.55 -1.66 5.70
CA SER A 330 -15.23 -0.37 5.61
C SER A 330 -14.71 0.47 6.77
N GLY A 331 -14.07 1.59 6.48
CA GLY A 331 -13.81 2.60 7.51
C GLY A 331 -15.14 2.96 8.20
N ALA A 332 -15.10 3.27 9.49
CA ALA A 332 -16.27 3.80 10.18
C ALA A 332 -16.69 5.10 9.47
N SER A 333 -17.72 5.01 8.62
CA SER A 333 -18.35 6.19 8.04
C SER A 333 -19.05 6.94 9.15
N THR A 334 -18.37 7.92 9.74
CA THR A 334 -18.96 8.79 10.78
C THR A 334 -19.73 9.97 10.20
N ASN A 335 -19.82 10.10 8.87
CA ASN A 335 -20.54 11.20 8.26
C ASN A 335 -21.45 10.74 7.12
N LEU A 336 -22.66 10.34 7.47
CA LEU A 336 -23.83 10.72 6.69
C LEU A 336 -23.97 12.24 6.84
N THR A 337 -23.27 13.03 6.04
CA THR A 337 -23.60 14.45 5.93
C THR A 337 -24.99 14.53 5.33
N THR A 338 -25.82 15.39 5.89
CA THR A 338 -27.19 15.66 5.42
C THR A 338 -27.29 16.06 3.94
N GLU A 339 -26.15 16.37 3.30
CA GLU A 339 -26.03 16.72 1.88
C GLU A 339 -26.10 15.52 0.93
N ASN A 340 -25.81 14.30 1.40
CA ASN A 340 -25.85 13.07 0.60
C ASN A 340 -26.95 12.09 1.03
N PHE A 341 -27.79 12.47 1.95
CA PHE A 341 -28.89 11.66 2.42
C PHE A 341 -30.11 11.83 1.51
N VAL A 342 -30.36 10.88 0.63
CA VAL A 342 -31.52 10.86 -0.28
C VAL A 342 -32.77 10.27 0.39
N GLY A 343 -32.68 9.81 1.63
CA GLY A 343 -33.76 9.20 2.42
C GLY A 343 -33.64 7.69 2.57
N PHE A 344 -34.20 7.15 3.64
CA PHE A 344 -34.46 5.71 3.75
C PHE A 344 -35.79 5.41 3.05
N MET A 345 -35.84 4.31 2.31
CA MET A 345 -37.12 3.74 1.91
C MET A 345 -37.75 3.17 3.17
N ASP A 346 -38.81 3.81 3.66
CA ASP A 346 -39.65 3.26 4.73
C ASP A 346 -40.36 2.01 4.18
N GLY A 347 -40.31 0.90 4.91
CA GLY A 347 -40.90 -0.38 4.51
C GLY A 347 -42.43 -0.42 4.46
N ALA A 348 -43.10 0.74 4.46
CA ALA A 348 -44.50 0.84 4.18
C ALA A 348 -44.74 0.68 2.66
N ALA A 349 -45.27 -0.43 2.28
CA ALA A 349 -45.75 -0.66 0.93
C ALA A 349 -46.66 0.52 0.49
N LEU A 350 -46.28 1.16 -0.60
CA LEU A 350 -47.21 1.98 -1.33
C LEU A 350 -48.08 1.01 -2.16
N ASP A 351 -49.32 0.80 -1.73
CA ASP A 351 -50.37 0.18 -2.51
C ASP A 351 -50.63 0.94 -3.82
#